data_e091fe0989638e2dc7c4ae5e7a647340
#
_entry.id   e091fe0989638e2dc7c4ae5e7a647340
#
_cell.length_a   1.000
_cell.length_b   1.000
_cell.length_c   1.000
_cell.angle_alpha   90.00
_cell.angle_beta   90.00
_cell.angle_gamma   90.00
#
_symmetry.space_group_name_H-M   'P 1'
#
loop_
_entity.id
_entity.type
_entity.pdbx_description
1 polymer ?
#
loop_
_entity_poly.entity_id
_entity_poly.type
_entity_poly.pdbx_seq_one_letter_code
_entity_poly.pdbx_strand_id
1 'polypeptide(L)'
;NNNEDSIKIGRGYISMFQQSLANKNWAEAYMNWKWIFKNAPFAVNGTYTQGPLMFYYLITTEKDEAKKLAYFNEMMSIFEARTKNLDALNSFAKTKSTMGDVLASKAEFYNWTAPNVKNSGYTLNKSYDNYKQAITTINEKGGREIEGSVLQTFFMISDAMYKANAKADSKANPFRTHYLQDY
;
A
#
# COMPACT_ATOMS: atom_id res chain seq x y z
N ASN A 1 -20.71 -26.01 -19.38
CA ASN A 1 -19.86 -24.97 -19.96
C ASN A 1 -19.84 -23.64 -19.22
N ASN A 2 -20.58 -23.48 -18.07
CA ASN A 2 -20.53 -22.26 -17.28
C ASN A 2 -19.11 -21.88 -16.77
N ASN A 3 -18.20 -22.86 -16.65
CA ASN A 3 -16.85 -22.59 -16.14
C ASN A 3 -15.93 -21.98 -17.23
N GLU A 4 -16.04 -22.42 -18.48
CA GLU A 4 -15.24 -21.86 -19.59
C GLU A 4 -15.65 -20.43 -19.91
N ASP A 5 -16.94 -20.12 -19.88
CA ASP A 5 -17.45 -18.78 -20.11
C ASP A 5 -17.01 -17.82 -18.99
N SER A 6 -17.04 -18.28 -17.73
CA SER A 6 -16.56 -17.49 -16.58
C SER A 6 -15.05 -17.19 -16.66
N ILE A 7 -14.24 -18.17 -17.08
CA ILE A 7 -12.80 -18.00 -17.29
C ILE A 7 -12.53 -17.01 -18.43
N LYS A 8 -13.28 -17.09 -19.53
CA LYS A 8 -13.15 -16.16 -20.67
C LYS A 8 -13.51 -14.74 -20.28
N ILE A 9 -14.59 -14.54 -19.53
CA ILE A 9 -15.00 -13.25 -19.00
C ILE A 9 -13.92 -12.68 -18.09
N GLY A 10 -13.40 -13.48 -17.15
CA GLY A 10 -12.34 -13.08 -16.26
C GLY A 10 -11.07 -12.62 -16.98
N ARG A 11 -10.64 -13.36 -18.02
CA ARG A 11 -9.49 -12.96 -18.88
C ARG A 11 -9.73 -11.64 -19.60
N GLY A 12 -10.97 -11.38 -20.03
CA GLY A 12 -11.36 -10.10 -20.64
C GLY A 12 -11.14 -8.92 -19.69
N TYR A 13 -11.64 -9.01 -18.46
CA TYR A 13 -11.45 -7.97 -17.45
C TYR A 13 -9.97 -7.75 -17.09
N ILE A 14 -9.18 -8.82 -16.98
CA ILE A 14 -7.74 -8.74 -16.71
C ILE A 14 -7.03 -8.00 -17.85
N SER A 15 -7.33 -8.34 -19.10
CA SER A 15 -6.73 -7.68 -20.27
C SER A 15 -7.09 -6.20 -20.32
N MET A 16 -8.37 -5.87 -20.11
CA MET A 16 -8.84 -4.48 -20.07
C MET A 16 -8.19 -3.69 -18.92
N PHE A 17 -8.06 -4.29 -17.74
CA PHE A 17 -7.36 -3.67 -16.60
C PHE A 17 -5.93 -3.32 -16.95
N GLN A 18 -5.16 -4.27 -17.51
CA GLN A 18 -3.77 -4.06 -17.90
C GLN A 18 -3.64 -2.99 -18.99
N GLN A 19 -4.52 -3.01 -19.99
CA GLN A 19 -4.54 -2.01 -21.06
C GLN A 19 -4.89 -0.61 -20.53
N SER A 20 -5.88 -0.52 -19.66
CA SER A 20 -6.29 0.76 -19.05
C SER A 20 -5.17 1.35 -18.17
N LEU A 21 -4.43 0.51 -17.44
CA LEU A 21 -3.25 0.94 -16.68
C LEU A 21 -2.15 1.47 -17.61
N ALA A 22 -1.84 0.75 -18.70
CA ALA A 22 -0.83 1.14 -19.67
C ALA A 22 -1.18 2.49 -20.33
N ASN A 23 -2.46 2.72 -20.60
CA ASN A 23 -2.99 3.95 -21.19
C ASN A 23 -3.24 5.07 -20.14
N LYS A 24 -2.96 4.81 -18.84
CA LYS A 24 -3.24 5.73 -17.73
C LYS A 24 -4.71 6.15 -17.63
N ASN A 25 -5.61 5.29 -18.11
CA ASN A 25 -7.06 5.48 -17.98
C ASN A 25 -7.51 4.90 -16.61
N TRP A 26 -7.28 5.68 -15.55
CA TRP A 26 -7.46 5.22 -14.17
C TRP A 26 -8.92 4.89 -13.84
N ALA A 27 -9.87 5.62 -14.40
CA ALA A 27 -11.30 5.37 -14.17
C ALA A 27 -11.73 4.01 -14.75
N GLU A 28 -11.31 3.69 -15.97
CA GLU A 28 -11.59 2.40 -16.59
C GLU A 28 -10.82 1.26 -15.90
N ALA A 29 -9.55 1.52 -15.54
CA ALA A 29 -8.76 0.57 -14.77
C ALA A 29 -9.46 0.20 -13.45
N TYR A 30 -10.01 1.20 -12.74
CA TYR A 30 -10.76 0.98 -11.50
C TYR A 30 -12.01 0.11 -11.70
N MET A 31 -12.78 0.34 -12.75
CA MET A 31 -13.98 -0.46 -13.04
C MET A 31 -13.62 -1.94 -13.28
N ASN A 32 -12.57 -2.17 -14.08
CA ASN A 32 -12.09 -3.52 -14.38
C ASN A 32 -11.47 -4.18 -13.14
N TRP A 33 -10.64 -3.44 -12.38
CA TRP A 33 -10.05 -3.88 -11.13
C TRP A 33 -11.13 -4.32 -10.12
N LYS A 34 -12.17 -3.52 -9.96
CA LYS A 34 -13.27 -3.80 -9.02
C LYS A 34 -13.98 -5.11 -9.34
N TRP A 35 -14.22 -5.37 -10.61
CA TRP A 35 -14.77 -6.65 -11.05
C TRP A 35 -13.84 -7.83 -10.71
N ILE A 36 -12.54 -7.71 -11.06
CA ILE A 36 -11.54 -8.76 -10.80
C ILE A 36 -11.41 -9.02 -9.31
N PHE A 37 -11.25 -7.96 -8.51
CA PHE A 37 -11.04 -8.07 -7.06
C PHE A 37 -12.22 -8.76 -6.36
N LYS A 38 -13.43 -8.54 -6.87
CA LYS A 38 -14.65 -9.16 -6.34
C LYS A 38 -14.86 -10.59 -6.81
N ASN A 39 -14.67 -10.88 -8.10
CA ASN A 39 -15.13 -12.11 -8.72
C ASN A 39 -14.00 -13.12 -9.01
N ALA A 40 -12.76 -12.64 -9.12
CA ALA A 40 -11.60 -13.46 -9.46
C ALA A 40 -10.33 -12.96 -8.72
N PRO A 41 -10.35 -12.86 -7.38
CA PRO A 41 -9.28 -12.22 -6.61
C PRO A 41 -7.91 -12.87 -6.79
N PHE A 42 -7.85 -14.15 -7.13
CA PHE A 42 -6.60 -14.89 -7.33
C PHE A 42 -6.25 -15.09 -8.83
N ALA A 43 -6.96 -14.44 -9.76
CA ALA A 43 -6.71 -14.65 -11.18
C ALA A 43 -5.41 -14.00 -11.65
N VAL A 44 -4.98 -12.90 -11.02
CA VAL A 44 -3.75 -12.20 -11.37
C VAL A 44 -3.18 -11.42 -10.19
N ASN A 45 -1.87 -11.58 -9.94
CA ASN A 45 -1.18 -10.86 -8.87
C ASN A 45 -1.17 -9.33 -9.08
N GLY A 46 -1.26 -8.88 -10.33
CA GLY A 46 -1.32 -7.45 -10.69
C GLY A 46 -2.46 -6.69 -10.01
N THR A 47 -3.56 -7.35 -9.68
CA THR A 47 -4.67 -6.77 -8.91
C THR A 47 -4.20 -6.19 -7.57
N TYR A 48 -3.22 -6.84 -6.94
CA TYR A 48 -2.66 -6.47 -5.64
C TYR A 48 -1.39 -5.63 -5.73
N THR A 49 -0.62 -5.75 -6.82
CA THR A 49 0.65 -5.03 -6.96
C THR A 49 0.52 -3.73 -7.72
N GLN A 50 -0.41 -3.65 -8.68
CA GLN A 50 -0.66 -2.47 -9.51
C GLN A 50 -1.91 -1.69 -9.07
N GLY A 51 -2.84 -2.33 -8.36
CA GLY A 51 -4.02 -1.69 -7.81
C GLY A 51 -3.72 -0.45 -6.95
N PRO A 52 -2.78 -0.52 -6.00
CA PRO A 52 -2.41 0.65 -5.19
C PRO A 52 -1.96 1.85 -6.00
N LEU A 53 -1.19 1.65 -7.07
CA LEU A 53 -0.74 2.73 -7.96
C LEU A 53 -1.93 3.40 -8.68
N MET A 54 -2.88 2.60 -9.17
CA MET A 54 -4.12 3.12 -9.76
C MET A 54 -4.87 4.01 -8.76
N PHE A 55 -5.05 3.53 -7.52
CA PHE A 55 -5.73 4.31 -6.47
C PHE A 55 -4.97 5.59 -6.11
N TYR A 56 -3.63 5.55 -6.07
CA TYR A 56 -2.83 6.75 -5.88
C TYR A 56 -3.20 7.84 -6.89
N TYR A 57 -3.27 7.51 -8.17
CA TYR A 57 -3.67 8.47 -9.21
C TYR A 57 -5.13 8.90 -9.10
N LEU A 58 -6.04 7.99 -8.78
CA LEU A 58 -7.45 8.35 -8.54
C LEU A 58 -7.57 9.34 -7.37
N ILE A 59 -6.90 9.08 -6.25
CA ILE A 59 -6.92 9.95 -5.06
C ILE A 59 -6.34 11.33 -5.39
N THR A 60 -5.21 11.39 -6.11
CA THR A 60 -4.53 12.66 -6.40
C THR A 60 -5.27 13.53 -7.42
N THR A 61 -6.10 12.96 -8.28
CA THR A 61 -6.87 13.67 -9.30
C THR A 61 -8.32 13.96 -8.91
N GLU A 62 -8.86 13.23 -7.93
CA GLU A 62 -10.24 13.43 -7.45
C GLU A 62 -10.37 14.76 -6.67
N LYS A 63 -11.50 15.42 -6.82
CA LYS A 63 -11.84 16.67 -6.10
C LYS A 63 -12.85 16.46 -4.97
N ASP A 64 -13.66 15.41 -5.08
CA ASP A 64 -14.66 15.04 -4.09
C ASP A 64 -13.99 14.32 -2.92
N GLU A 65 -14.01 14.92 -1.74
CA GLU A 65 -13.36 14.38 -0.53
C GLU A 65 -13.96 13.05 -0.07
N ALA A 66 -15.26 12.82 -0.29
CA ALA A 66 -15.89 11.55 0.06
C ALA A 66 -15.41 10.42 -0.86
N LYS A 67 -15.26 10.71 -2.16
CA LYS A 67 -14.68 9.75 -3.12
C LYS A 67 -13.20 9.50 -2.87
N LYS A 68 -12.42 10.54 -2.53
CA LYS A 68 -11.01 10.36 -2.13
C LYS A 68 -10.90 9.39 -0.95
N LEU A 69 -11.73 9.60 0.07
CA LEU A 69 -11.75 8.72 1.24
C LEU A 69 -12.16 7.29 0.88
N ALA A 70 -13.15 7.13 0.00
CA ALA A 70 -13.57 5.81 -0.47
C ALA A 70 -12.42 5.10 -1.22
N TYR A 71 -11.75 5.77 -2.16
CA TYR A 71 -10.57 5.23 -2.86
C TYR A 71 -9.42 4.89 -1.91
N PHE A 72 -9.16 5.74 -0.93
CA PHE A 72 -8.15 5.48 0.08
C PHE A 72 -8.46 4.21 0.89
N ASN A 73 -9.69 4.04 1.34
CA ASN A 73 -10.12 2.87 2.10
C ASN A 73 -10.04 1.58 1.24
N GLU A 74 -10.46 1.65 -0.02
CA GLU A 74 -10.32 0.53 -0.96
C GLU A 74 -8.85 0.18 -1.20
N MET A 75 -7.97 1.17 -1.35
CA MET A 75 -6.53 0.95 -1.48
C MET A 75 -5.95 0.25 -0.24
N MET A 76 -6.32 0.68 0.96
CA MET A 76 -5.85 0.04 2.19
C MET A 76 -6.36 -1.40 2.31
N SER A 77 -7.58 -1.69 1.86
CA SER A 77 -8.12 -3.05 1.85
C SER A 77 -7.36 -4.00 0.93
N ILE A 78 -6.71 -3.50 -0.14
CA ILE A 78 -5.82 -4.31 -0.98
C ILE A 78 -4.66 -4.87 -0.16
N PHE A 79 -4.01 -4.02 0.65
CA PHE A 79 -2.89 -4.44 1.48
C PHE A 79 -3.31 -5.45 2.54
N GLU A 80 -4.49 -5.28 3.15
CA GLU A 80 -5.03 -6.26 4.10
C GLU A 80 -5.31 -7.60 3.43
N ALA A 81 -5.96 -7.58 2.27
CA ALA A 81 -6.22 -8.78 1.49
C ALA A 81 -4.92 -9.45 1.01
N ARG A 82 -3.91 -8.66 0.57
CA ARG A 82 -2.62 -9.17 0.14
C ARG A 82 -1.85 -9.82 1.29
N THR A 83 -1.83 -9.19 2.46
CA THR A 83 -1.22 -9.74 3.68
C THR A 83 -1.85 -11.08 4.06
N LYS A 84 -3.17 -11.13 4.07
CA LYS A 84 -3.93 -12.34 4.46
C LYS A 84 -3.74 -13.51 3.47
N ASN A 85 -3.54 -13.21 2.19
CA ASN A 85 -3.51 -14.22 1.13
C ASN A 85 -2.13 -14.35 0.47
N LEU A 86 -1.05 -13.91 1.14
CA LEU A 86 0.28 -13.79 0.53
C LEU A 86 0.79 -15.12 -0.04
N ASP A 87 0.63 -16.22 0.67
CA ASP A 87 1.09 -17.54 0.22
C ASP A 87 0.33 -18.01 -1.03
N ALA A 88 -0.98 -17.82 -1.04
CA ALA A 88 -1.80 -18.14 -2.21
C ALA A 88 -1.42 -17.29 -3.42
N LEU A 89 -1.19 -15.99 -3.24
CA LEU A 89 -0.74 -15.08 -4.29
C LEU A 89 0.66 -15.45 -4.81
N ASN A 90 1.56 -15.86 -3.92
CA ASN A 90 2.91 -16.28 -4.26
C ASN A 90 2.95 -17.62 -4.99
N SER A 91 1.94 -18.47 -4.83
CA SER A 91 1.92 -19.80 -5.48
C SER A 91 1.89 -19.74 -7.02
N PHE A 92 1.31 -18.66 -7.58
CA PHE A 92 1.24 -18.45 -9.04
C PHE A 92 1.99 -17.20 -9.52
N ALA A 93 2.62 -16.45 -8.62
CA ALA A 93 3.40 -15.26 -8.98
C ALA A 93 4.77 -15.66 -9.54
N LYS A 94 5.21 -15.01 -10.65
CA LYS A 94 6.56 -15.17 -11.19
C LYS A 94 7.62 -14.69 -10.21
N THR A 95 7.35 -13.57 -9.54
CA THR A 95 8.20 -13.01 -8.50
C THR A 95 7.42 -13.04 -7.19
N LYS A 96 7.97 -13.73 -6.21
CA LYS A 96 7.34 -13.85 -4.89
C LYS A 96 7.62 -12.59 -4.09
N SER A 97 6.60 -12.15 -3.34
CA SER A 97 6.73 -11.07 -2.36
C SER A 97 6.92 -11.65 -0.96
N THR A 98 7.70 -10.97 -0.14
CA THR A 98 7.74 -11.25 1.30
C THR A 98 6.68 -10.43 2.04
N MET A 99 6.41 -10.78 3.29
CA MET A 99 5.54 -9.97 4.14
C MET A 99 6.10 -8.56 4.33
N GLY A 100 7.43 -8.43 4.46
CA GLY A 100 8.11 -7.15 4.56
C GLY A 100 7.90 -6.27 3.32
N ASP A 101 7.97 -6.85 2.10
CA ASP A 101 7.68 -6.11 0.85
C ASP A 101 6.25 -5.55 0.83
N VAL A 102 5.28 -6.34 1.30
CA VAL A 102 3.87 -5.90 1.34
C VAL A 102 3.68 -4.77 2.34
N LEU A 103 4.30 -4.88 3.52
CA LEU A 103 4.22 -3.86 4.56
C LEU A 103 4.97 -2.58 4.19
N ALA A 104 6.13 -2.68 3.53
CA ALA A 104 6.86 -1.52 3.01
C ALA A 104 6.01 -0.77 1.98
N SER A 105 5.45 -1.49 1.01
CA SER A 105 4.55 -0.90 0.02
C SER A 105 3.32 -0.24 0.67
N LYS A 106 2.72 -0.88 1.69
CA LYS A 106 1.61 -0.28 2.47
C LYS A 106 2.04 1.02 3.14
N ALA A 107 3.21 1.04 3.77
CA ALA A 107 3.72 2.23 4.45
C ALA A 107 3.93 3.40 3.48
N GLU A 108 4.52 3.14 2.31
CA GLU A 108 4.75 4.14 1.27
C GLU A 108 3.43 4.71 0.73
N PHE A 109 2.50 3.88 0.29
CA PHE A 109 1.21 4.35 -0.24
C PHE A 109 0.38 5.06 0.83
N TYR A 110 0.41 4.60 2.08
CA TYR A 110 -0.21 5.31 3.20
C TYR A 110 0.39 6.71 3.36
N ASN A 111 1.72 6.82 3.41
CA ASN A 111 2.40 8.09 3.61
C ASN A 111 2.22 9.07 2.44
N TRP A 112 2.12 8.59 1.21
CA TRP A 112 1.90 9.43 0.02
C TRP A 112 0.46 9.93 -0.11
N THR A 113 -0.51 9.20 0.38
CA THR A 113 -1.93 9.48 0.12
C THR A 113 -2.67 10.03 1.34
N ALA A 114 -2.50 9.40 2.50
CA ALA A 114 -3.29 9.70 3.68
C ALA A 114 -3.23 11.18 4.15
N PRO A 115 -2.08 11.90 4.04
CA PRO A 115 -2.02 13.33 4.39
C PRO A 115 -2.96 14.21 3.55
N ASN A 116 -3.27 13.79 2.33
CA ASN A 116 -4.07 14.54 1.36
C ASN A 116 -5.54 14.09 1.30
N VAL A 117 -5.95 13.17 2.18
CA VAL A 117 -7.30 12.63 2.25
C VAL A 117 -7.94 13.02 3.58
N LYS A 118 -8.95 13.86 3.52
CA LYS A 118 -9.70 14.28 4.71
C LYS A 118 -10.32 13.05 5.40
N ASN A 119 -10.20 12.98 6.71
CA ASN A 119 -10.69 11.87 7.53
C ASN A 119 -10.02 10.51 7.26
N SER A 120 -8.86 10.46 6.62
CA SER A 120 -8.05 9.23 6.46
C SER A 120 -7.56 8.66 7.80
N GLY A 121 -7.61 9.46 8.85
CA GLY A 121 -7.02 9.13 10.15
C GLY A 121 -5.49 9.17 10.14
N TYR A 122 -4.90 9.94 9.20
CA TYR A 122 -3.45 10.14 9.15
C TYR A 122 -2.92 10.76 10.44
N THR A 123 -1.83 10.19 10.94
CA THR A 123 -0.97 10.78 11.97
C THR A 123 0.47 10.40 11.66
N LEU A 124 1.42 11.22 12.10
CA LEU A 124 2.85 10.88 12.00
C LEU A 124 3.15 9.56 12.73
N ASN A 125 2.52 9.32 13.89
CA ASN A 125 2.68 8.07 14.63
C ASN A 125 2.28 6.85 13.80
N LYS A 126 1.10 6.89 13.15
CA LYS A 126 0.69 5.77 12.27
C LYS A 126 1.63 5.57 11.10
N SER A 127 2.15 6.66 10.52
CA SER A 127 3.12 6.56 9.44
C SER A 127 4.42 5.92 9.94
N TYR A 128 4.93 6.38 11.08
CA TYR A 128 6.10 5.79 11.75
C TYR A 128 5.90 4.29 12.03
N ASP A 129 4.78 3.92 12.66
CA ASP A 129 4.48 2.54 13.02
C ASP A 129 4.42 1.62 11.79
N ASN A 130 3.83 2.09 10.68
CA ASN A 130 3.79 1.34 9.43
C ASN A 130 5.21 1.06 8.88
N TYR A 131 6.09 2.06 8.85
CA TYR A 131 7.47 1.88 8.39
C TYR A 131 8.27 1.01 9.36
N LYS A 132 8.14 1.23 10.66
CA LYS A 132 8.81 0.42 11.69
C LYS A 132 8.42 -1.06 11.57
N GLN A 133 7.13 -1.35 11.41
CA GLN A 133 6.64 -2.71 11.22
C GLN A 133 7.24 -3.35 9.95
N ALA A 134 7.32 -2.61 8.84
CA ALA A 134 7.90 -3.11 7.60
C ALA A 134 9.38 -3.46 7.79
N ILE A 135 10.18 -2.53 8.33
CA ILE A 135 11.62 -2.69 8.55
C ILE A 135 11.91 -3.86 9.50
N THR A 136 11.19 -3.93 10.62
CA THR A 136 11.32 -5.03 11.59
C THR A 136 11.00 -6.38 10.92
N THR A 137 9.92 -6.45 10.13
CA THR A 137 9.53 -7.69 9.45
C THR A 137 10.54 -8.13 8.41
N ILE A 138 11.15 -7.19 7.67
CA ILE A 138 12.22 -7.50 6.70
C ILE A 138 13.44 -8.06 7.44
N ASN A 139 13.85 -7.43 8.54
CA ASN A 139 15.03 -7.85 9.31
C ASN A 139 14.85 -9.22 9.97
N GLU A 140 13.66 -9.50 10.53
CA GLU A 140 13.40 -10.74 11.28
C GLU A 140 13.15 -11.95 10.37
N LYS A 141 12.47 -11.77 9.25
CA LYS A 141 12.00 -12.88 8.41
C LYS A 141 12.86 -13.15 7.19
N GLY A 142 13.95 -12.39 7.05
CA GLY A 142 14.77 -12.42 5.84
C GLY A 142 13.95 -11.94 4.65
N GLY A 143 14.45 -11.00 3.92
CA GLY A 143 13.79 -10.42 2.76
C GLY A 143 14.83 -9.83 1.83
N ARG A 144 14.37 -9.10 0.81
CA ARG A 144 15.25 -8.23 0.03
C ARG A 144 15.87 -7.19 0.95
N GLU A 145 17.03 -6.66 0.57
CA GLU A 145 17.56 -5.45 1.19
C GLU A 145 16.47 -4.39 1.29
N ILE A 146 16.42 -3.69 2.43
CA ILE A 146 15.50 -2.58 2.62
C ILE A 146 15.86 -1.50 1.60
N GLU A 147 14.91 -1.11 0.77
CA GLU A 147 15.16 -0.05 -0.21
C GLU A 147 15.54 1.25 0.49
N GLY A 148 16.55 1.94 -0.03
CA GLY A 148 17.05 3.19 0.55
C GLY A 148 15.97 4.26 0.71
N SER A 149 14.98 4.29 -0.20
CA SER A 149 13.80 5.17 -0.10
C SER A 149 12.94 4.92 1.13
N VAL A 150 12.76 3.65 1.50
CA VAL A 150 12.01 3.24 2.71
C VAL A 150 12.74 3.72 3.96
N LEU A 151 14.07 3.49 4.05
CA LEU A 151 14.88 3.95 5.17
C LEU A 151 14.89 5.47 5.26
N GLN A 152 15.13 6.16 4.13
CA GLN A 152 15.15 7.62 4.10
C GLN A 152 13.81 8.21 4.60
N THR A 153 12.69 7.68 4.14
CA THR A 153 11.37 8.17 4.57
C THR A 153 11.12 7.87 6.04
N PHE A 154 11.49 6.68 6.52
CA PHE A 154 11.42 6.35 7.94
C PHE A 154 12.20 7.35 8.80
N PHE A 155 13.43 7.68 8.40
CA PHE A 155 14.25 8.69 9.05
C PHE A 155 13.60 10.07 9.09
N MET A 156 13.07 10.52 7.96
CA MET A 156 12.39 11.83 7.89
C MET A 156 11.18 11.90 8.82
N ILE A 157 10.42 10.81 8.93
CA ILE A 157 9.26 10.72 9.84
C ILE A 157 9.73 10.71 11.29
N SER A 158 10.77 9.95 11.61
CA SER A 158 11.37 9.87 12.96
C SER A 158 11.87 11.24 13.41
N ASP A 159 12.59 11.96 12.54
CA ASP A 159 13.05 13.33 12.80
C ASP A 159 11.89 14.33 12.98
N ALA A 160 10.84 14.23 12.15
CA ALA A 160 9.65 15.07 12.29
C ALA A 160 8.93 14.83 13.63
N MET A 161 8.82 13.57 14.06
CA MET A 161 8.24 13.21 15.36
C MET A 161 9.09 13.74 16.52
N TYR A 162 10.41 13.60 16.43
CA TYR A 162 11.32 14.14 17.42
C TYR A 162 11.15 15.66 17.55
N LYS A 163 11.17 16.40 16.43
CA LYS A 163 11.00 17.86 16.39
C LYS A 163 9.64 18.33 16.90
N ALA A 164 8.57 17.62 16.57
CA ALA A 164 7.23 17.93 17.07
C ALA A 164 7.12 17.82 18.60
N ASN A 165 7.90 16.94 19.21
CA ASN A 165 7.92 16.69 20.64
C ASN A 165 9.12 17.37 21.37
N ALA A 166 10.00 18.06 20.66
CA ALA A 166 11.19 18.70 21.22
C ALA A 166 10.86 19.86 22.18
N LYS A 167 9.65 20.42 22.11
CA LYS A 167 9.14 21.44 23.05
C LYS A 167 8.65 20.85 24.38
N ALA A 168 8.35 19.56 24.41
CA ALA A 168 8.17 18.84 25.67
C ALA A 168 9.54 18.61 26.29
N ASP A 169 9.64 18.70 27.62
CA ASP A 169 10.89 18.56 28.40
C ASP A 169 11.83 17.55 27.74
N SER A 170 13.05 17.99 27.40
CA SER A 170 14.01 17.20 26.60
C SER A 170 14.38 15.84 27.22
N LYS A 171 14.16 15.67 28.53
CA LYS A 171 14.37 14.42 29.27
C LYS A 171 13.16 13.48 29.19
N ALA A 172 11.97 14.01 28.97
CA ALA A 172 10.71 13.25 28.92
C ALA A 172 10.19 13.00 27.49
N ASN A 173 10.95 13.37 26.47
CA ASN A 173 10.54 13.14 25.08
C ASN A 173 10.59 11.62 24.78
N PRO A 174 9.43 10.94 24.66
CA PRO A 174 9.39 9.51 24.45
C PRO A 174 10.00 9.07 23.11
N PHE A 175 10.14 10.01 22.16
CA PHE A 175 10.71 9.73 20.83
C PHE A 175 12.23 9.91 20.79
N ARG A 176 12.86 10.48 21.82
CA ARG A 176 14.32 10.64 21.86
C ARG A 176 15.03 9.29 21.84
N THR A 177 14.57 8.34 22.63
CA THR A 177 15.14 6.99 22.69
C THR A 177 14.94 6.26 21.37
N HIS A 178 13.75 6.34 20.77
CA HIS A 178 13.46 5.75 19.47
C HIS A 178 14.30 6.39 18.36
N TYR A 179 14.40 7.73 18.31
CA TYR A 179 15.23 8.43 17.33
C TYR A 179 16.69 8.00 17.40
N LEU A 180 17.25 7.83 18.60
CA LEU A 180 18.64 7.36 18.81
C LEU A 180 18.83 5.86 18.52
N GLN A 181 17.76 5.05 18.58
CA GLN A 181 17.80 3.63 18.24
C GLN A 181 17.62 3.38 16.74
N ASP A 182 16.93 4.29 16.05
CA ASP A 182 16.67 4.19 14.62
C ASP A 182 17.83 4.73 13.77
N TYR A 183 18.85 5.39 14.40
CA TYR A 183 20.09 5.90 13.80
C TYR A 183 21.18 4.83 13.84
#